data_b0221f9cbf7a2ac853d747a28521b28e
#
_entry.id   b0221f9cbf7a2ac853d747a28521b28e
#
_cell.length_a   1.000
_cell.length_b   1.000
_cell.length_c   1.000
_cell.angle_alpha   90.00
_cell.angle_beta   90.00
_cell.angle_gamma   90.00
#
_symmetry.space_group_name_H-M   'P 1'
#
loop_
_entity.id
_entity.type
_entity.pdbx_description
1 polymer ?
#
loop_
_entity_poly.entity_id
_entity_poly.type
_entity_poly.pdbx_seq_one_letter_code
_entity_poly.pdbx_strand_id
1 'polypeptide(L)'
;MALSDCFDSQGEPSKRVLVFAYLNSFYETGIKGPLDAAILHHDQLDVSSYRKLGEIPFDFERRRLSVVVEQDGKPLLICKGAPESVLPVCSKYEIDGQFIPLDEKSHATCKETYQKLSAEGYYTIAVAYRPLPPKPEVYRATDEQDMILLGYLAFFDPPREDAAKVLEALRSDGVEVKILTGDNALVTRHICSQVGLNTDHMVQGDELDHIDDTALTHVVENTNVFARVSPAQKNRIILALKRRLHVVGYLGDGINDAPSLHTADVGISVASAVDVAKEAAELILLQQGLDVLHKGIIEGRKAFGNVMKYLLMGTSSNFGNMFSMAGAFVFLPFLPMLPTQILLNNFLYDLSQVTIPTDNVDASYIHKPQRWNIKLIRDFMIFIGPISSIFDFLTFFVMLAVFQASEALFHTGWFVESLATQTLVLFVIRTVGNPLRSRPSKPLTISVIAVVIFGLIIPYTPLAGPLKFVPLPGLYYLFLAGATLAYLLLVEVVKRRLMGRWLGRSA
;
A
#
# COMPACT_ATOMS: atom_id res chain seq x y z
N MET A 1 -12.49 -14.26 14.90
CA MET A 1 -13.92 -14.08 15.29
C MET A 1 -14.34 -15.29 16.12
N ALA A 2 -14.96 -15.10 17.29
CA ALA A 2 -15.45 -16.15 18.20
C ALA A 2 -16.88 -15.83 18.64
N LEU A 3 -17.74 -16.85 18.82
CA LEU A 3 -19.04 -16.66 19.46
C LEU A 3 -18.81 -16.38 20.95
N SER A 4 -19.26 -15.23 21.44
CA SER A 4 -19.11 -14.81 22.83
C SER A 4 -20.31 -15.31 23.67
N ASP A 5 -21.51 -14.91 23.25
CA ASP A 5 -22.74 -15.22 23.98
C ASP A 5 -23.96 -15.30 23.04
N CYS A 6 -25.05 -15.86 23.58
CA CYS A 6 -26.35 -15.97 22.93
C CYS A 6 -27.41 -15.34 23.81
N PHE A 7 -28.21 -14.44 23.26
CA PHE A 7 -29.19 -13.65 23.98
C PHE A 7 -30.58 -13.89 23.39
N ASP A 8 -31.62 -13.83 24.24
CA ASP A 8 -33.00 -13.77 23.80
C ASP A 8 -33.35 -12.41 23.16
N SER A 9 -34.59 -12.19 22.81
CA SER A 9 -35.10 -10.98 22.19
C SER A 9 -35.01 -9.75 23.10
N GLN A 10 -34.83 -9.91 24.41
CA GLN A 10 -34.70 -8.85 25.41
C GLN A 10 -33.25 -8.62 25.90
N GLY A 11 -32.32 -9.49 25.50
CA GLY A 11 -30.90 -9.38 25.84
C GLY A 11 -30.50 -10.23 27.05
N GLU A 12 -31.35 -11.17 27.49
CA GLU A 12 -31.00 -12.13 28.53
C GLU A 12 -30.34 -13.38 27.92
N PRO A 13 -29.39 -14.02 28.61
CA PRO A 13 -28.70 -15.20 28.08
C PRO A 13 -29.65 -16.35 27.77
N SER A 14 -29.54 -16.95 26.56
CA SER A 14 -30.45 -17.99 26.09
C SER A 14 -29.73 -19.12 25.35
N LYS A 15 -29.69 -20.30 25.96
CA LYS A 15 -29.18 -21.52 25.33
C LYS A 15 -30.00 -21.97 24.13
N ARG A 16 -31.30 -21.66 24.12
CA ARG A 16 -32.19 -22.05 23.04
C ARG A 16 -31.82 -21.38 21.71
N VAL A 17 -31.36 -20.13 21.77
CA VAL A 17 -30.83 -19.43 20.59
C VAL A 17 -29.63 -20.16 20.01
N LEU A 18 -28.73 -20.64 20.87
CA LEU A 18 -27.57 -21.42 20.44
C LEU A 18 -27.98 -22.72 19.73
N VAL A 19 -28.96 -23.48 20.28
CA VAL A 19 -29.44 -24.74 19.69
C VAL A 19 -29.96 -24.50 18.26
N PHE A 20 -30.79 -23.48 18.07
CA PHE A 20 -31.36 -23.17 16.76
C PHE A 20 -30.32 -22.65 15.77
N ALA A 21 -29.41 -21.82 16.23
CA ALA A 21 -28.29 -21.37 15.40
C ALA A 21 -27.36 -22.54 15.03
N TYR A 22 -27.10 -23.45 15.96
CA TYR A 22 -26.30 -24.65 15.71
C TYR A 22 -26.96 -25.56 14.66
N LEU A 23 -28.27 -25.83 14.77
CA LEU A 23 -29.03 -26.59 13.78
C LEU A 23 -28.94 -25.95 12.39
N ASN A 24 -29.10 -24.64 12.32
CA ASN A 24 -29.01 -23.90 11.06
C ASN A 24 -27.61 -24.06 10.45
N SER A 25 -26.53 -23.79 11.21
CA SER A 25 -25.14 -23.92 10.72
C SER A 25 -24.70 -25.36 10.45
N PHE A 26 -25.27 -26.35 11.17
CA PHE A 26 -24.95 -27.77 10.96
C PHE A 26 -25.52 -28.31 9.64
N TYR A 27 -26.79 -27.98 9.35
CA TYR A 27 -27.52 -28.50 8.19
C TYR A 27 -27.38 -27.65 6.93
N GLU A 28 -26.74 -26.49 7.00
CA GLU A 28 -26.37 -25.69 5.82
C GLU A 28 -25.40 -26.48 4.93
N THR A 29 -25.66 -26.50 3.59
CA THR A 29 -24.84 -27.27 2.62
C THR A 29 -23.80 -26.43 1.89
N GLY A 30 -23.77 -25.13 2.07
CA GLY A 30 -22.77 -24.23 1.48
C GLY A 30 -21.37 -24.33 2.10
N ILE A 31 -20.47 -23.47 1.65
CA ILE A 31 -19.17 -23.27 2.29
C ILE A 31 -19.43 -22.59 3.64
N LYS A 32 -19.14 -23.29 4.73
CA LYS A 32 -19.34 -22.76 6.08
C LYS A 32 -18.45 -21.56 6.30
N GLY A 33 -19.06 -20.43 6.60
CA GLY A 33 -18.36 -19.19 6.91
C GLY A 33 -17.69 -19.21 8.29
N PRO A 34 -16.87 -18.19 8.61
CA PRO A 34 -16.25 -18.06 9.93
C PRO A 34 -17.28 -17.99 11.07
N LEU A 35 -18.46 -17.44 10.85
CA LEU A 35 -19.55 -17.37 11.82
C LEU A 35 -20.12 -18.76 12.10
N ASP A 36 -20.35 -19.58 11.06
CA ASP A 36 -20.83 -20.95 11.21
C ASP A 36 -19.83 -21.83 11.94
N ALA A 37 -18.55 -21.70 11.58
CA ALA A 37 -17.47 -22.40 12.28
C ALA A 37 -17.43 -22.00 13.76
N ALA A 38 -17.58 -20.73 14.10
CA ALA A 38 -17.60 -20.25 15.47
C ALA A 38 -18.79 -20.81 16.27
N ILE A 39 -19.99 -20.90 15.66
CA ILE A 39 -21.17 -21.53 16.29
C ILE A 39 -20.93 -23.01 16.56
N LEU A 40 -20.44 -23.74 15.55
CA LEU A 40 -20.23 -25.19 15.65
C LEU A 40 -19.09 -25.59 16.60
N HIS A 41 -18.11 -24.70 16.83
CA HIS A 41 -17.01 -24.92 17.77
C HIS A 41 -17.32 -24.47 19.20
N HIS A 42 -18.36 -23.63 19.39
CA HIS A 42 -18.69 -23.08 20.71
C HIS A 42 -19.19 -24.16 21.67
N ASP A 43 -20.03 -25.09 21.19
CA ASP A 43 -20.54 -26.20 21.93
C ASP A 43 -20.79 -27.41 21.00
N GLN A 44 -20.70 -28.62 21.50
CA GLN A 44 -21.04 -29.83 20.73
C GLN A 44 -22.44 -30.30 21.13
N LEU A 45 -23.43 -29.93 20.32
CA LEU A 45 -24.81 -30.29 20.55
C LEU A 45 -25.19 -31.56 19.80
N ASP A 46 -25.95 -32.45 20.48
CA ASP A 46 -26.53 -33.61 19.82
C ASP A 46 -27.74 -33.20 18.98
N VAL A 47 -27.60 -33.32 17.68
CA VAL A 47 -28.64 -33.01 16.69
C VAL A 47 -29.23 -34.26 16.02
N SER A 48 -28.94 -35.46 16.54
CA SER A 48 -29.38 -36.76 15.97
C SER A 48 -30.91 -36.90 15.90
N SER A 49 -31.64 -36.19 16.76
CA SER A 49 -33.11 -36.15 16.75
C SER A 49 -33.72 -35.27 15.63
N TYR A 50 -32.90 -34.54 14.88
CA TYR A 50 -33.34 -33.69 13.80
C TYR A 50 -32.96 -34.29 12.44
N ARG A 51 -33.82 -34.09 11.44
CA ARG A 51 -33.59 -34.48 10.04
C ARG A 51 -33.72 -33.25 9.13
N LYS A 52 -32.78 -33.00 8.24
CA LYS A 52 -32.88 -31.96 7.25
C LYS A 52 -33.98 -32.29 6.22
N LEU A 53 -34.87 -31.35 5.95
CA LEU A 53 -35.87 -31.41 4.90
C LEU A 53 -35.55 -30.52 3.69
N GLY A 54 -34.86 -29.38 3.91
CA GLY A 54 -34.50 -28.45 2.85
C GLY A 54 -33.74 -27.26 3.37
N GLU A 55 -33.41 -26.34 2.47
CA GLU A 55 -32.77 -25.09 2.81
C GLU A 55 -33.16 -23.98 1.83
N ILE A 56 -33.05 -22.75 2.27
CA ILE A 56 -33.13 -21.54 1.47
C ILE A 56 -31.73 -20.89 1.59
N PRO A 57 -30.91 -20.96 0.53
CA PRO A 57 -29.51 -20.52 0.59
C PRO A 57 -29.37 -19.03 0.95
N PHE A 58 -28.18 -18.65 1.42
CA PHE A 58 -27.84 -17.26 1.69
C PHE A 58 -27.96 -16.42 0.41
N ASP A 59 -28.51 -15.23 0.57
CA ASP A 59 -28.64 -14.23 -0.47
C ASP A 59 -28.16 -12.87 0.05
N PHE A 60 -27.34 -12.19 -0.73
CA PHE A 60 -26.76 -10.90 -0.37
C PHE A 60 -27.76 -9.76 -0.25
N GLU A 61 -28.87 -9.81 -0.98
CA GLU A 61 -29.96 -8.83 -0.85
C GLU A 61 -30.78 -9.09 0.40
N ARG A 62 -31.13 -10.35 0.66
CA ARG A 62 -31.90 -10.77 1.82
C ARG A 62 -31.04 -10.82 3.11
N ARG A 63 -29.73 -10.94 3.02
CA ARG A 63 -28.74 -11.05 4.12
C ARG A 63 -29.14 -12.05 5.20
N ARG A 64 -29.80 -13.16 4.81
CA ARG A 64 -30.22 -14.25 5.68
C ARG A 64 -30.26 -15.55 4.92
N LEU A 65 -30.19 -16.63 5.67
CA LEU A 65 -30.32 -17.98 5.17
C LEU A 65 -31.24 -18.77 6.08
N SER A 66 -31.93 -19.79 5.55
CA SER A 66 -32.81 -20.61 6.32
C SER A 66 -32.59 -22.10 6.05
N VAL A 67 -32.73 -22.91 7.09
CA VAL A 67 -32.71 -24.37 7.01
C VAL A 67 -34.04 -24.92 7.52
N VAL A 68 -34.59 -25.92 6.85
CA VAL A 68 -35.78 -26.62 7.33
C VAL A 68 -35.35 -27.96 7.89
N VAL A 69 -35.64 -28.16 9.17
CA VAL A 69 -35.42 -29.42 9.88
C VAL A 69 -36.74 -30.01 10.38
N GLU A 70 -36.77 -31.29 10.58
CA GLU A 70 -37.91 -32.00 11.17
C GLU A 70 -37.50 -32.66 12.49
N GLN A 71 -38.33 -32.48 13.49
CA GLN A 71 -38.26 -33.21 14.77
C GLN A 71 -39.68 -33.77 15.08
N ASP A 72 -39.76 -35.06 15.35
CA ASP A 72 -41.03 -35.78 15.67
C ASP A 72 -42.14 -35.51 14.66
N GLY A 73 -41.82 -35.50 13.35
CA GLY A 73 -42.76 -35.29 12.26
C GLY A 73 -43.23 -33.84 12.11
N LYS A 74 -42.63 -32.87 12.80
CA LYS A 74 -42.96 -31.44 12.74
C LYS A 74 -41.86 -30.67 12.05
N PRO A 75 -42.12 -30.14 10.83
CA PRO A 75 -41.16 -29.31 10.12
C PRO A 75 -40.97 -27.96 10.80
N LEU A 76 -39.74 -27.52 10.87
CA LEU A 76 -39.32 -26.27 11.50
C LEU A 76 -38.37 -25.52 10.55
N LEU A 77 -38.76 -24.31 10.13
CA LEU A 77 -37.91 -23.39 9.39
C LEU A 77 -37.11 -22.58 10.40
N ILE A 78 -35.78 -22.62 10.32
CA ILE A 78 -34.85 -21.87 11.16
C ILE A 78 -34.08 -20.89 10.27
N CYS A 79 -34.26 -19.60 10.50
CA CYS A 79 -33.62 -18.50 9.78
C CYS A 79 -32.54 -17.85 10.64
N LYS A 80 -31.36 -17.60 10.05
CA LYS A 80 -30.30 -16.82 10.66
C LYS A 80 -29.83 -15.74 9.69
N GLY A 81 -29.55 -14.55 10.18
CA GLY A 81 -29.11 -13.45 9.31
C GLY A 81 -28.92 -12.13 10.03
N ALA A 82 -28.63 -11.08 9.28
CA ALA A 82 -28.50 -9.74 9.82
C ALA A 82 -29.80 -9.32 10.54
N PRO A 83 -29.72 -8.73 11.75
CA PRO A 83 -30.91 -8.35 12.51
C PRO A 83 -31.87 -7.48 11.71
N GLU A 84 -31.36 -6.56 10.91
CA GLU A 84 -32.14 -5.65 10.07
C GLU A 84 -32.94 -6.38 8.96
N SER A 85 -32.51 -7.57 8.60
CA SER A 85 -33.16 -8.37 7.57
C SER A 85 -34.09 -9.45 8.14
N VAL A 86 -33.82 -9.92 9.35
CA VAL A 86 -34.63 -10.95 10.03
C VAL A 86 -35.80 -10.31 10.78
N LEU A 87 -35.61 -9.21 11.49
CA LEU A 87 -36.68 -8.52 12.23
C LEU A 87 -37.93 -8.19 11.38
N PRO A 88 -37.80 -7.65 10.15
CA PRO A 88 -38.97 -7.29 9.34
C PRO A 88 -39.83 -8.48 8.90
N VAL A 89 -39.32 -9.72 8.93
CA VAL A 89 -40.07 -10.92 8.58
C VAL A 89 -40.64 -11.63 9.79
N CYS A 90 -40.41 -11.09 11.00
CA CYS A 90 -40.96 -11.60 12.22
C CYS A 90 -42.30 -10.92 12.57
N SER A 91 -43.31 -11.71 12.94
CA SER A 91 -44.59 -11.23 13.45
C SER A 91 -44.74 -11.43 14.96
N LYS A 92 -43.87 -12.22 15.55
CA LYS A 92 -43.86 -12.56 16.98
C LYS A 92 -42.42 -12.65 17.48
N TYR A 93 -42.25 -12.61 18.79
CA TYR A 93 -41.02 -12.99 19.47
C TYR A 93 -41.32 -13.93 20.64
N GLU A 94 -40.33 -14.69 21.03
CA GLU A 94 -40.45 -15.67 22.11
C GLU A 94 -39.65 -15.23 23.35
N ILE A 95 -40.29 -15.36 24.53
CA ILE A 95 -39.65 -15.24 25.83
C ILE A 95 -40.16 -16.37 26.70
N ASP A 96 -39.26 -17.16 27.27
CA ASP A 96 -39.56 -18.29 28.17
C ASP A 96 -40.64 -19.23 27.63
N GLY A 97 -40.65 -19.46 26.31
CA GLY A 97 -41.63 -20.31 25.64
C GLY A 97 -42.99 -19.67 25.36
N GLN A 98 -43.18 -18.40 25.69
CA GLN A 98 -44.38 -17.63 25.38
C GLN A 98 -44.22 -16.84 24.08
N PHE A 99 -45.24 -16.89 23.21
CA PHE A 99 -45.27 -16.17 21.95
C PHE A 99 -45.97 -14.83 22.13
N ILE A 100 -45.26 -13.75 21.94
CA ILE A 100 -45.77 -12.40 22.09
C ILE A 100 -45.79 -11.73 20.70
N PRO A 101 -46.91 -11.07 20.31
CA PRO A 101 -46.94 -10.31 19.06
C PRO A 101 -45.85 -9.23 19.00
N LEU A 102 -45.23 -9.08 17.85
CA LEU A 102 -44.22 -8.06 17.59
C LEU A 102 -44.92 -6.77 17.12
N ASP A 103 -45.42 -5.97 18.08
CA ASP A 103 -45.97 -4.64 17.81
C ASP A 103 -44.86 -3.59 17.65
N GLU A 104 -45.18 -2.35 17.31
CA GLU A 104 -44.18 -1.27 17.11
C GLU A 104 -43.28 -1.06 18.34
N LYS A 105 -43.82 -1.18 19.54
CA LYS A 105 -43.07 -0.99 20.79
C LYS A 105 -42.08 -2.16 21.00
N SER A 106 -42.52 -3.38 20.87
CA SER A 106 -41.69 -4.57 21.01
C SER A 106 -40.65 -4.64 19.89
N HIS A 107 -41.01 -4.23 18.67
CA HIS A 107 -40.06 -4.10 17.57
C HIS A 107 -38.93 -3.11 17.89
N ALA A 108 -39.29 -1.94 18.49
CA ALA A 108 -38.29 -0.97 18.93
C ALA A 108 -37.38 -1.56 20.02
N THR A 109 -37.92 -2.26 21.03
CA THR A 109 -37.12 -2.92 22.06
C THR A 109 -36.19 -3.98 21.51
N CYS A 110 -36.66 -4.86 20.65
CA CYS A 110 -35.81 -5.86 19.99
C CYS A 110 -34.70 -5.20 19.15
N LYS A 111 -35.01 -4.07 18.49
CA LYS A 111 -34.04 -3.27 17.77
C LYS A 111 -33.00 -2.65 18.68
N GLU A 112 -33.40 -2.08 19.80
CA GLU A 112 -32.47 -1.52 20.80
C GLU A 112 -31.52 -2.57 21.37
N THR A 113 -32.02 -3.80 21.60
CA THR A 113 -31.18 -4.91 22.12
C THR A 113 -30.01 -5.19 21.20
N TYR A 114 -30.22 -5.44 19.91
CA TYR A 114 -29.08 -5.71 19.02
C TYR A 114 -28.23 -4.47 18.75
N GLN A 115 -28.81 -3.27 18.78
CA GLN A 115 -28.04 -2.03 18.66
C GLN A 115 -27.10 -1.82 19.86
N LYS A 116 -27.56 -2.14 21.06
CA LYS A 116 -26.73 -2.11 22.27
C LYS A 116 -25.56 -3.09 22.16
N LEU A 117 -25.81 -4.33 21.79
CA LEU A 117 -24.78 -5.33 21.55
C LEU A 117 -23.77 -4.87 20.47
N SER A 118 -24.29 -4.29 19.37
CA SER A 118 -23.42 -3.75 18.31
C SER A 118 -22.59 -2.55 18.78
N ALA A 119 -23.14 -1.69 19.63
CA ALA A 119 -22.41 -0.55 20.22
C ALA A 119 -21.32 -1.00 21.21
N GLU A 120 -21.46 -2.16 21.83
CA GLU A 120 -20.46 -2.82 22.66
C GLU A 120 -19.38 -3.54 21.82
N GLY A 121 -19.50 -3.52 20.48
CA GLY A 121 -18.51 -4.08 19.55
C GLY A 121 -18.80 -5.51 19.11
N TYR A 122 -19.95 -6.08 19.44
CA TYR A 122 -20.32 -7.43 19.00
C TYR A 122 -20.92 -7.39 17.59
N TYR A 123 -20.45 -8.29 16.72
CA TYR A 123 -21.16 -8.65 15.50
C TYR A 123 -22.38 -9.47 15.85
N THR A 124 -23.56 -8.94 15.57
CA THR A 124 -24.83 -9.57 15.96
C THR A 124 -25.51 -10.24 14.78
N ILE A 125 -25.96 -11.48 15.01
CA ILE A 125 -26.78 -12.28 14.08
C ILE A 125 -28.10 -12.59 14.75
N ALA A 126 -29.22 -12.29 14.11
CA ALA A 126 -30.53 -12.67 14.60
C ALA A 126 -30.87 -14.12 14.20
N VAL A 127 -31.56 -14.80 15.11
CA VAL A 127 -32.11 -16.13 14.91
C VAL A 127 -33.62 -16.08 15.07
N ALA A 128 -34.34 -16.54 14.06
CA ALA A 128 -35.79 -16.66 14.08
C ALA A 128 -36.21 -18.03 13.56
N TYR A 129 -37.41 -18.44 13.88
CA TYR A 129 -37.93 -19.72 13.44
C TYR A 129 -39.43 -19.67 13.14
N ARG A 130 -39.93 -20.65 12.44
CA ARG A 130 -41.35 -20.85 12.16
C ARG A 130 -41.69 -22.34 12.05
N PRO A 131 -42.67 -22.85 12.82
CA PRO A 131 -43.26 -24.16 12.55
C PRO A 131 -43.98 -24.14 11.22
N LEU A 132 -43.70 -25.13 10.35
CA LEU A 132 -44.31 -25.25 9.05
C LEU A 132 -45.32 -26.43 9.02
N PRO A 133 -46.38 -26.33 8.20
CA PRO A 133 -47.19 -27.52 7.89
C PRO A 133 -46.33 -28.50 7.07
N PRO A 134 -46.58 -29.81 7.13
CA PRO A 134 -45.94 -30.78 6.27
C PRO A 134 -46.16 -30.42 4.78
N LYS A 135 -45.08 -30.15 4.06
CA LYS A 135 -45.11 -29.82 2.62
C LYS A 135 -44.33 -30.86 1.84
N PRO A 136 -44.85 -31.36 0.72
CA PRO A 136 -44.12 -32.26 -0.16
C PRO A 136 -43.17 -31.54 -1.15
N GLU A 137 -43.11 -30.19 -1.17
CA GLU A 137 -42.44 -29.41 -2.20
C GLU A 137 -41.29 -28.53 -1.68
N VAL A 138 -40.51 -28.01 -2.63
CA VAL A 138 -39.33 -27.18 -2.41
C VAL A 138 -39.64 -25.93 -1.59
N TYR A 139 -38.87 -25.65 -0.54
CA TYR A 139 -38.93 -24.44 0.28
C TYR A 139 -38.35 -23.23 -0.48
N ARG A 140 -39.00 -22.08 -0.35
CA ARG A 140 -38.63 -20.83 -1.08
C ARG A 140 -38.49 -19.65 -0.14
N ALA A 141 -37.87 -18.59 -0.61
CA ALA A 141 -37.72 -17.32 0.14
C ALA A 141 -39.06 -16.74 0.61
N THR A 142 -40.15 -17.01 -0.08
CA THR A 142 -41.54 -16.62 0.33
C THR A 142 -42.00 -17.31 1.59
N ASP A 143 -41.38 -18.41 1.98
CA ASP A 143 -41.72 -19.12 3.24
C ASP A 143 -41.12 -18.42 4.48
N GLU A 144 -40.17 -17.51 4.28
CA GLU A 144 -39.54 -16.68 5.33
C GLU A 144 -40.44 -15.49 5.72
N GLN A 145 -41.66 -15.77 6.16
CA GLN A 145 -42.67 -14.81 6.61
C GLN A 145 -43.30 -15.30 7.90
N ASP A 146 -43.88 -14.39 8.67
CA ASP A 146 -44.52 -14.67 9.96
C ASP A 146 -43.60 -15.45 10.93
N MET A 147 -42.31 -15.10 10.92
CA MET A 147 -41.32 -15.74 11.74
C MET A 147 -41.46 -15.32 13.21
N ILE A 148 -40.93 -16.16 14.10
CA ILE A 148 -40.85 -15.90 15.54
C ILE A 148 -39.39 -15.56 15.84
N LEU A 149 -39.11 -14.33 16.26
CA LEU A 149 -37.79 -13.96 16.72
C LEU A 149 -37.45 -14.71 18.01
N LEU A 150 -36.35 -15.45 17.98
CA LEU A 150 -35.86 -16.17 19.15
C LEU A 150 -34.81 -15.34 19.93
N GLY A 151 -33.93 -14.63 19.21
CA GLY A 151 -32.91 -13.80 19.83
C GLY A 151 -31.71 -13.55 18.95
N TYR A 152 -30.56 -13.32 19.58
CA TYR A 152 -29.34 -12.86 18.94
C TYR A 152 -28.12 -13.68 19.36
N LEU A 153 -27.22 -13.86 18.42
CA LEU A 153 -25.85 -14.35 18.65
C LEU A 153 -24.91 -13.14 18.65
N ALA A 154 -24.02 -13.08 19.61
CA ALA A 154 -23.01 -12.03 19.73
C ALA A 154 -21.62 -12.62 19.46
N PHE A 155 -20.96 -12.18 18.41
CA PHE A 155 -19.60 -12.58 18.06
C PHE A 155 -18.63 -11.46 18.36
N PHE A 156 -17.45 -11.81 18.85
CA PHE A 156 -16.40 -10.87 19.15
C PHE A 156 -15.17 -11.10 18.26
N ASP A 157 -14.69 -10.02 17.67
CA ASP A 157 -13.49 -10.02 16.84
C ASP A 157 -12.65 -8.79 17.18
N PRO A 158 -11.79 -8.87 18.21
CA PRO A 158 -11.02 -7.72 18.67
C PRO A 158 -9.99 -7.29 17.63
N PRO A 159 -9.71 -5.99 17.53
CA PRO A 159 -8.58 -5.52 16.75
C PRO A 159 -7.27 -6.08 17.32
N ARG A 160 -6.25 -6.19 16.47
CA ARG A 160 -4.91 -6.62 16.92
C ARG A 160 -4.32 -5.62 17.90
N GLU A 161 -3.59 -6.10 18.89
CA GLU A 161 -2.97 -5.27 19.94
C GLU A 161 -2.01 -4.20 19.40
N ASP A 162 -1.35 -4.47 18.27
CA ASP A 162 -0.41 -3.57 17.62
C ASP A 162 -1.06 -2.55 16.67
N ALA A 163 -2.35 -2.71 16.34
CA ALA A 163 -3.03 -1.93 15.31
C ALA A 163 -2.98 -0.42 15.58
N ALA A 164 -3.31 0.02 16.79
CA ALA A 164 -3.30 1.45 17.15
C ALA A 164 -1.91 2.08 16.97
N LYS A 165 -0.86 1.39 17.40
CA LYS A 165 0.53 1.86 17.29
C LYS A 165 0.97 1.98 15.83
N VAL A 166 0.60 1.02 14.99
CA VAL A 166 0.99 1.04 13.58
C VAL A 166 0.21 2.10 12.81
N LEU A 167 -1.07 2.30 13.10
CA LEU A 167 -1.87 3.37 12.50
C LEU A 167 -1.29 4.76 12.81
N GLU A 168 -0.83 4.97 14.04
CA GLU A 168 -0.15 6.23 14.41
C GLU A 168 1.19 6.39 13.69
N ALA A 169 1.98 5.31 13.53
CA ALA A 169 3.22 5.35 12.76
C ALA A 169 2.97 5.68 11.28
N LEU A 170 1.96 5.07 10.65
CA LEU A 170 1.56 5.39 9.28
C LEU A 170 1.17 6.88 9.15
N ARG A 171 0.38 7.39 10.09
CA ARG A 171 -0.04 8.78 10.11
C ARG A 171 1.15 9.74 10.26
N SER A 172 2.10 9.42 11.14
CA SER A 172 3.31 10.24 11.34
C SER A 172 4.17 10.29 10.07
N ASP A 173 4.13 9.24 9.26
CA ASP A 173 4.81 9.16 7.96
C ASP A 173 3.96 9.68 6.79
N GLY A 174 2.88 10.41 7.09
CA GLY A 174 2.03 11.07 6.09
C GLY A 174 1.19 10.10 5.25
N VAL A 175 0.84 8.92 5.81
CA VAL A 175 -0.12 7.99 5.22
C VAL A 175 -1.45 8.13 5.93
N GLU A 176 -2.47 8.58 5.23
CA GLU A 176 -3.83 8.65 5.75
C GLU A 176 -4.50 7.29 5.56
N VAL A 177 -5.02 6.74 6.66
CA VAL A 177 -5.71 5.45 6.64
C VAL A 177 -7.21 5.67 6.63
N LYS A 178 -7.89 5.03 5.67
CA LYS A 178 -9.35 5.01 5.56
C LYS A 178 -9.87 3.59 5.68
N ILE A 179 -10.96 3.43 6.45
CA ILE A 179 -11.63 2.14 6.66
C ILE A 179 -12.86 2.06 5.76
N LEU A 180 -12.92 1.03 4.93
CA LEU A 180 -14.03 0.72 4.05
C LEU A 180 -14.55 -0.68 4.41
N THR A 181 -15.66 -0.74 5.15
CA THR A 181 -16.21 -2.02 5.63
C THR A 181 -17.67 -2.21 5.26
N GLY A 182 -18.07 -3.46 5.01
CA GLY A 182 -19.47 -3.86 4.91
C GLY A 182 -20.18 -3.98 6.26
N ASP A 183 -19.47 -3.85 7.37
CA ASP A 183 -19.97 -4.03 8.72
C ASP A 183 -20.91 -2.92 9.18
N ASN A 184 -21.66 -3.22 10.24
CA ASN A 184 -22.56 -2.27 10.88
C ASN A 184 -21.79 -1.06 11.43
N ALA A 185 -22.36 0.13 11.28
CA ALA A 185 -21.78 1.40 11.71
C ALA A 185 -21.45 1.46 13.21
N LEU A 186 -22.25 0.82 14.07
CA LEU A 186 -22.04 0.80 15.53
C LEU A 186 -20.81 -0.02 15.90
N VAL A 187 -20.68 -1.24 15.34
CA VAL A 187 -19.50 -2.11 15.51
C VAL A 187 -18.25 -1.42 14.97
N THR A 188 -18.34 -0.86 13.77
CA THR A 188 -17.23 -0.12 13.14
C THR A 188 -16.77 1.04 14.02
N ARG A 189 -17.70 1.81 14.58
CA ARG A 189 -17.39 2.92 15.48
C ARG A 189 -16.64 2.45 16.73
N HIS A 190 -17.12 1.36 17.33
CA HIS A 190 -16.49 0.76 18.50
C HIS A 190 -15.05 0.34 18.22
N ILE A 191 -14.83 -0.44 17.16
CA ILE A 191 -13.50 -0.92 16.76
C ILE A 191 -12.57 0.25 16.41
N CYS A 192 -13.05 1.23 15.65
CA CYS A 192 -12.26 2.41 15.29
C CYS A 192 -11.83 3.22 16.53
N SER A 193 -12.72 3.34 17.54
CA SER A 193 -12.38 4.03 18.79
C SER A 193 -11.26 3.34 19.56
N GLN A 194 -11.24 2.00 19.57
CA GLN A 194 -10.18 1.22 20.23
C GLN A 194 -8.81 1.41 19.59
N VAL A 195 -8.76 1.66 18.27
CA VAL A 195 -7.51 1.86 17.52
C VAL A 195 -7.17 3.34 17.30
N GLY A 196 -7.92 4.26 17.92
CA GLY A 196 -7.65 5.70 17.87
C GLY A 196 -8.00 6.39 16.56
N LEU A 197 -8.89 5.80 15.75
CA LEU A 197 -9.41 6.40 14.52
C LEU A 197 -10.65 7.26 14.84
N ASN A 198 -10.66 8.50 14.32
CA ASN A 198 -11.80 9.39 14.46
C ASN A 198 -12.97 8.93 13.58
N THR A 199 -14.15 8.84 14.17
CA THR A 199 -15.41 8.42 13.52
C THR A 199 -16.46 9.53 13.46
N ASP A 200 -16.12 10.79 13.77
CA ASP A 200 -17.08 11.91 13.79
C ASP A 200 -17.76 12.14 12.44
N HIS A 201 -17.06 11.86 11.35
CA HIS A 201 -17.53 11.97 9.96
C HIS A 201 -17.59 10.60 9.29
N MET A 202 -18.22 9.60 9.95
CA MET A 202 -18.49 8.31 9.33
C MET A 202 -19.64 8.45 8.33
N VAL A 203 -19.46 7.89 7.12
CA VAL A 203 -20.49 7.83 6.07
C VAL A 203 -20.92 6.38 5.88
N GLN A 204 -22.23 6.16 5.70
CA GLN A 204 -22.80 4.84 5.44
C GLN A 204 -23.07 4.62 3.95
N GLY A 205 -23.18 3.36 3.55
CA GLY A 205 -23.39 2.99 2.14
C GLY A 205 -24.66 3.56 1.53
N ASP A 206 -25.76 3.63 2.29
CA ASP A 206 -27.03 4.24 1.86
C ASP A 206 -26.89 5.75 1.60
N GLU A 207 -26.10 6.47 2.39
CA GLU A 207 -25.79 7.88 2.13
C GLU A 207 -25.00 8.05 0.83
N LEU A 208 -24.07 7.13 0.52
CA LEU A 208 -23.25 7.19 -0.69
C LEU A 208 -24.07 7.03 -1.98
N ASP A 209 -25.22 6.35 -1.93
CA ASP A 209 -26.08 6.18 -3.09
C ASP A 209 -26.78 7.48 -3.52
N HIS A 210 -26.88 8.45 -2.61
CA HIS A 210 -27.43 9.77 -2.84
C HIS A 210 -26.38 10.84 -3.20
N ILE A 211 -25.11 10.49 -3.19
CA ILE A 211 -23.98 11.39 -3.47
C ILE A 211 -23.48 11.15 -4.90
N ASP A 212 -23.44 12.20 -5.73
CA ASP A 212 -22.82 12.11 -7.05
C ASP A 212 -21.30 11.99 -6.97
N ASP A 213 -20.67 11.54 -8.06
CA ASP A 213 -19.23 11.30 -8.10
C ASP A 213 -18.36 12.55 -7.90
N THR A 214 -18.89 13.74 -8.20
CA THR A 214 -18.18 15.02 -7.99
C THR A 214 -18.19 15.38 -6.51
N ALA A 215 -19.36 15.34 -5.88
CA ALA A 215 -19.51 15.57 -4.45
C ALA A 215 -18.73 14.52 -3.64
N LEU A 216 -18.71 13.26 -4.09
CA LEU A 216 -17.94 12.20 -3.44
C LEU A 216 -16.44 12.53 -3.35
N THR A 217 -15.86 13.23 -4.34
CA THR A 217 -14.45 13.65 -4.26
C THR A 217 -14.15 14.58 -3.08
N HIS A 218 -15.13 15.35 -2.60
CA HIS A 218 -15.00 16.20 -1.42
C HIS A 218 -15.28 15.40 -0.12
N VAL A 219 -16.23 14.49 -0.16
CA VAL A 219 -16.55 13.64 1.00
C VAL A 219 -15.36 12.76 1.38
N VAL A 220 -14.68 12.14 0.42
CA VAL A 220 -13.55 11.25 0.69
C VAL A 220 -12.34 11.95 1.32
N GLU A 221 -12.19 13.27 1.13
CA GLU A 221 -11.12 14.05 1.77
C GLU A 221 -11.33 14.19 3.29
N ASN A 222 -12.59 14.30 3.74
CA ASN A 222 -12.93 14.59 5.12
C ASN A 222 -13.43 13.36 5.90
N THR A 223 -13.59 12.22 5.23
CA THR A 223 -14.14 10.99 5.80
C THR A 223 -13.07 9.92 5.87
N ASN A 224 -12.84 9.38 7.06
CA ASN A 224 -11.89 8.29 7.27
C ASN A 224 -12.55 6.91 7.44
N VAL A 225 -13.86 6.88 7.70
CA VAL A 225 -14.58 5.63 7.95
C VAL A 225 -15.85 5.57 7.12
N PHE A 226 -15.97 4.51 6.32
CA PHE A 226 -17.13 4.19 5.50
C PHE A 226 -17.66 2.84 5.94
N ALA A 227 -18.86 2.80 6.50
CA ALA A 227 -19.52 1.61 7.01
C ALA A 227 -20.65 1.14 6.11
N ARG A 228 -21.00 -0.15 6.14
CA ARG A 228 -22.05 -0.76 5.32
C ARG A 228 -21.88 -0.54 3.82
N VAL A 229 -20.62 -0.42 3.33
CA VAL A 229 -20.36 -0.18 1.92
C VAL A 229 -20.34 -1.48 1.12
N SER A 230 -20.99 -1.44 -0.04
CA SER A 230 -20.93 -2.52 -1.02
C SER A 230 -19.60 -2.53 -1.78
N PRO A 231 -19.23 -3.63 -2.46
CA PRO A 231 -18.02 -3.67 -3.30
C PRO A 231 -17.98 -2.58 -4.37
N ALA A 232 -19.14 -2.26 -4.98
CA ALA A 232 -19.25 -1.19 -5.98
C ALA A 232 -18.97 0.19 -5.37
N GLN A 233 -19.47 0.45 -4.15
CA GLN A 233 -19.23 1.71 -3.43
C GLN A 233 -17.78 1.83 -2.97
N LYS A 234 -17.13 0.74 -2.52
CA LYS A 234 -15.68 0.73 -2.24
C LYS A 234 -14.88 1.19 -3.45
N ASN A 235 -15.20 0.67 -4.62
CA ASN A 235 -14.54 1.05 -5.87
C ASN A 235 -14.77 2.54 -6.22
N ARG A 236 -15.99 3.06 -6.04
CA ARG A 236 -16.28 4.49 -6.24
C ARG A 236 -15.45 5.40 -5.31
N ILE A 237 -15.27 5.01 -4.04
CA ILE A 237 -14.43 5.75 -3.07
C ILE A 237 -12.97 5.79 -3.56
N ILE A 238 -12.41 4.65 -3.98
CA ILE A 238 -11.04 4.58 -4.51
C ILE A 238 -10.87 5.49 -5.72
N LEU A 239 -11.80 5.44 -6.68
CA LEU A 239 -11.77 6.29 -7.87
C LEU A 239 -11.88 7.79 -7.52
N ALA A 240 -12.70 8.14 -6.52
CA ALA A 240 -12.82 9.52 -6.03
C ALA A 240 -11.50 10.04 -5.44
N LEU A 241 -10.80 9.22 -4.63
CA LEU A 241 -9.47 9.54 -4.10
C LEU A 241 -8.44 9.71 -5.23
N LYS A 242 -8.44 8.84 -6.24
CA LYS A 242 -7.54 8.94 -7.40
C LYS A 242 -7.82 10.19 -8.24
N ARG A 243 -9.08 10.60 -8.39
CA ARG A 243 -9.45 11.88 -9.05
C ARG A 243 -8.89 13.11 -8.31
N ARG A 244 -8.73 13.00 -6.99
CA ARG A 244 -8.06 14.01 -6.15
C ARG A 244 -6.53 13.91 -6.20
N LEU A 245 -6.00 13.08 -7.08
CA LEU A 245 -4.58 12.85 -7.28
C LEU A 245 -3.87 12.20 -6.07
N HIS A 246 -4.60 11.49 -5.21
CA HIS A 246 -3.96 10.64 -4.19
C HIS A 246 -3.42 9.36 -4.83
N VAL A 247 -2.34 8.84 -4.25
CA VAL A 247 -1.86 7.47 -4.52
C VAL A 247 -2.54 6.57 -3.50
N VAL A 248 -3.34 5.64 -3.98
CA VAL A 248 -4.20 4.79 -3.14
C VAL A 248 -3.66 3.37 -3.10
N GLY A 249 -3.26 2.93 -1.91
CA GLY A 249 -3.08 1.50 -1.61
C GLY A 249 -4.37 0.93 -1.04
N TYR A 250 -4.82 -0.23 -1.50
CA TYR A 250 -5.98 -0.92 -0.97
C TYR A 250 -5.58 -2.28 -0.41
N LEU A 251 -5.90 -2.54 0.86
CA LEU A 251 -5.67 -3.82 1.51
C LEU A 251 -7.00 -4.59 1.60
N GLY A 252 -7.06 -5.78 1.02
CA GLY A 252 -8.23 -6.64 1.01
C GLY A 252 -7.88 -8.12 0.96
N ASP A 253 -8.76 -8.97 1.52
CA ASP A 253 -8.56 -10.42 1.61
C ASP A 253 -9.73 -11.26 1.09
N GLY A 254 -10.88 -10.62 0.84
CA GLY A 254 -12.10 -11.27 0.39
C GLY A 254 -12.31 -11.25 -1.13
N ILE A 255 -13.20 -12.11 -1.61
CA ILE A 255 -13.64 -12.15 -3.02
C ILE A 255 -14.20 -10.79 -3.44
N ASN A 256 -14.94 -10.13 -2.54
CA ASN A 256 -15.58 -8.84 -2.77
C ASN A 256 -14.62 -7.67 -2.91
N ASP A 257 -13.36 -7.86 -2.54
CA ASP A 257 -12.32 -6.84 -2.59
C ASP A 257 -11.54 -6.84 -3.92
N ALA A 258 -11.65 -7.91 -4.72
CA ALA A 258 -10.91 -8.05 -5.97
C ALA A 258 -11.07 -6.85 -6.93
N PRO A 259 -12.27 -6.29 -7.19
CA PRO A 259 -12.40 -5.09 -8.01
C PRO A 259 -11.69 -3.86 -7.43
N SER A 260 -11.71 -3.70 -6.12
CA SER A 260 -11.06 -2.60 -5.40
C SER A 260 -9.55 -2.74 -5.40
N LEU A 261 -9.02 -3.95 -5.22
CA LEU A 261 -7.60 -4.28 -5.34
C LEU A 261 -7.07 -3.89 -6.72
N HIS A 262 -7.77 -4.26 -7.77
CA HIS A 262 -7.37 -3.95 -9.15
C HIS A 262 -7.50 -2.45 -9.50
N THR A 263 -8.42 -1.72 -8.87
CA THR A 263 -8.65 -0.29 -9.14
C THR A 263 -7.67 0.62 -8.41
N ALA A 264 -7.16 0.20 -7.27
CA ALA A 264 -6.16 0.94 -6.51
C ALA A 264 -4.88 1.19 -7.33
N ASP A 265 -4.01 2.09 -6.88
CA ASP A 265 -2.68 2.24 -7.47
C ASP A 265 -1.73 1.13 -7.00
N VAL A 266 -2.00 0.55 -5.83
CA VAL A 266 -1.34 -0.63 -5.29
C VAL A 266 -2.37 -1.49 -4.57
N GLY A 267 -2.77 -2.60 -5.17
CA GLY A 267 -3.57 -3.64 -4.52
C GLY A 267 -2.69 -4.50 -3.61
N ILE A 268 -3.09 -4.67 -2.37
CA ILE A 268 -2.35 -5.40 -1.35
C ILE A 268 -3.24 -6.48 -0.77
N SER A 269 -2.75 -7.71 -0.71
CA SER A 269 -3.46 -8.81 -0.08
C SER A 269 -2.57 -9.53 0.95
N VAL A 270 -3.12 -10.52 1.62
CA VAL A 270 -2.41 -11.30 2.64
C VAL A 270 -2.31 -12.77 2.24
N ALA A 271 -1.34 -13.50 2.78
CA ALA A 271 -1.13 -14.91 2.44
C ALA A 271 -2.35 -15.79 2.76
N SER A 272 -3.15 -15.44 3.77
CA SER A 272 -4.38 -16.14 4.15
C SER A 272 -5.62 -15.73 3.34
N ALA A 273 -5.51 -14.77 2.43
CA ALA A 273 -6.61 -14.32 1.59
C ALA A 273 -7.08 -15.40 0.61
N VAL A 274 -8.29 -15.22 0.09
CA VAL A 274 -8.80 -16.07 -1.00
C VAL A 274 -7.99 -15.87 -2.28
N ASP A 275 -7.89 -16.90 -3.12
CA ASP A 275 -7.03 -16.87 -4.30
C ASP A 275 -7.38 -15.74 -5.27
N VAL A 276 -8.66 -15.44 -5.46
CA VAL A 276 -9.12 -14.32 -6.29
C VAL A 276 -8.58 -12.96 -5.80
N ALA A 277 -8.53 -12.75 -4.48
CA ALA A 277 -7.96 -11.52 -3.91
C ALA A 277 -6.43 -11.46 -4.11
N LYS A 278 -5.75 -12.61 -3.97
CA LYS A 278 -4.30 -12.70 -4.22
C LYS A 278 -3.95 -12.43 -5.68
N GLU A 279 -4.73 -12.95 -6.62
CA GLU A 279 -4.53 -12.74 -8.05
C GLU A 279 -4.81 -11.28 -8.48
N ALA A 280 -5.71 -10.59 -7.78
CA ALA A 280 -6.03 -9.19 -8.04
C ALA A 280 -5.05 -8.19 -7.40
N ALA A 281 -4.15 -8.65 -6.53
CA ALA A 281 -3.22 -7.80 -5.78
C ALA A 281 -1.83 -7.76 -6.43
N GLU A 282 -1.18 -6.58 -6.46
CA GLU A 282 0.21 -6.43 -6.86
C GLU A 282 1.19 -6.89 -5.77
N LEU A 283 0.77 -6.83 -4.49
CA LEU A 283 1.60 -7.21 -3.36
C LEU A 283 0.86 -8.19 -2.45
N ILE A 284 1.56 -9.21 -1.98
CA ILE A 284 1.04 -10.17 -1.00
C ILE A 284 1.90 -10.11 0.25
N LEU A 285 1.30 -9.74 1.39
CA LEU A 285 1.96 -9.75 2.68
C LEU A 285 2.04 -11.19 3.19
N LEU A 286 3.25 -11.73 3.29
CA LEU A 286 3.48 -13.11 3.74
C LEU A 286 3.28 -13.27 5.25
N GLN A 287 3.48 -12.21 6.01
CA GLN A 287 3.22 -12.16 7.45
C GLN A 287 1.98 -11.30 7.72
N GLN A 288 1.12 -11.76 8.60
CA GLN A 288 -0.06 -11.02 9.00
C GLN A 288 0.33 -9.91 9.98
N GLY A 289 0.11 -8.65 9.57
CA GLY A 289 0.34 -7.50 10.43
C GLY A 289 0.45 -6.20 9.63
N LEU A 290 -0.13 -5.14 10.17
CA LEU A 290 -0.02 -3.80 9.59
C LEU A 290 1.42 -3.24 9.70
N ASP A 291 2.23 -3.77 10.63
CA ASP A 291 3.65 -3.40 10.78
C ASP A 291 4.47 -3.81 9.55
N VAL A 292 4.12 -4.94 8.91
CA VAL A 292 4.75 -5.37 7.65
C VAL A 292 4.42 -4.40 6.52
N LEU A 293 3.16 -3.93 6.46
CA LEU A 293 2.75 -2.89 5.51
C LEU A 293 3.52 -1.59 5.73
N HIS A 294 3.62 -1.12 6.97
CA HIS A 294 4.38 0.09 7.31
C HIS A 294 5.86 -0.03 6.90
N LYS A 295 6.51 -1.16 7.23
CA LYS A 295 7.88 -1.46 6.78
C LYS A 295 8.01 -1.45 5.26
N GLY A 296 7.03 -2.07 4.55
CA GLY A 296 6.99 -2.09 3.09
C GLY A 296 6.92 -0.68 2.48
N ILE A 297 6.12 0.22 3.07
CA ILE A 297 6.02 1.62 2.63
C ILE A 297 7.37 2.34 2.82
N ILE A 298 8.03 2.17 3.96
CA ILE A 298 9.34 2.78 4.22
C ILE A 298 10.40 2.27 3.25
N GLU A 299 10.48 0.96 3.04
CA GLU A 299 11.43 0.37 2.08
C GLU A 299 11.14 0.79 0.64
N GLY A 300 9.86 0.87 0.24
CA GLY A 300 9.45 1.40 -1.05
C GLY A 300 9.89 2.85 -1.26
N ARG A 301 9.75 3.71 -0.25
CA ARG A 301 10.23 5.10 -0.30
C ARG A 301 11.76 5.20 -0.40
N LYS A 302 12.50 4.32 0.29
CA LYS A 302 13.97 4.23 0.14
C LYS A 302 14.35 3.79 -1.26
N ALA A 303 13.71 2.75 -1.80
CA ALA A 303 13.95 2.28 -3.15
C ALA A 303 13.68 3.40 -4.18
N PHE A 304 12.55 4.09 -4.07
CA PHE A 304 12.21 5.23 -4.92
C PHE A 304 13.27 6.35 -4.82
N GLY A 305 13.71 6.69 -3.60
CA GLY A 305 14.76 7.67 -3.38
C GLY A 305 16.06 7.30 -4.10
N ASN A 306 16.46 6.03 -4.04
CA ASN A 306 17.66 5.55 -4.72
C ASN A 306 17.51 5.53 -6.25
N VAL A 307 16.32 5.17 -6.76
CA VAL A 307 16.01 5.30 -8.21
C VAL A 307 16.13 6.75 -8.66
N MET A 308 15.62 7.70 -7.88
CA MET A 308 15.73 9.13 -8.20
C MET A 308 17.21 9.61 -8.21
N LYS A 309 18.05 9.13 -7.30
CA LYS A 309 19.51 9.43 -7.34
C LYS A 309 20.12 8.95 -8.64
N TYR A 310 19.86 7.70 -9.04
CA TYR A 310 20.35 7.12 -10.29
C TYR A 310 19.91 7.95 -11.51
N LEU A 311 18.63 8.33 -11.58
CA LEU A 311 18.10 9.11 -12.69
C LEU A 311 18.71 10.51 -12.77
N LEU A 312 18.82 11.22 -11.64
CA LEU A 312 19.44 12.56 -11.62
C LEU A 312 20.90 12.50 -12.03
N MET A 313 21.62 11.49 -11.58
CA MET A 313 23.01 11.25 -11.95
C MET A 313 23.16 10.92 -13.42
N GLY A 314 22.49 9.87 -13.89
CA GLY A 314 22.62 9.36 -15.26
C GLY A 314 22.21 10.40 -16.30
N THR A 315 21.09 11.10 -16.08
CA THR A 315 20.61 12.13 -17.04
C THR A 315 21.54 13.34 -17.09
N SER A 316 22.01 13.85 -15.94
CA SER A 316 22.90 15.02 -15.91
C SER A 316 24.29 14.72 -16.47
N SER A 317 24.85 13.57 -16.15
CA SER A 317 26.17 13.14 -16.64
C SER A 317 26.17 12.91 -18.14
N ASN A 318 25.20 12.13 -18.66
CA ASN A 318 25.08 11.89 -20.09
C ASN A 318 24.86 13.19 -20.89
N PHE A 319 24.02 14.09 -20.37
CA PHE A 319 23.80 15.40 -21.02
C PHE A 319 25.08 16.23 -21.04
N GLY A 320 25.83 16.28 -19.95
CA GLY A 320 27.13 16.95 -19.88
C GLY A 320 28.12 16.39 -20.88
N ASN A 321 28.29 15.04 -20.91
CA ASN A 321 29.21 14.39 -21.82
C ASN A 321 28.87 14.66 -23.30
N MET A 322 27.58 14.58 -23.67
CA MET A 322 27.13 14.91 -25.02
C MET A 322 27.45 16.38 -25.39
N PHE A 323 27.23 17.30 -24.44
CA PHE A 323 27.50 18.71 -24.63
C PHE A 323 29.01 18.98 -24.80
N SER A 324 29.85 18.31 -23.99
CA SER A 324 31.31 18.41 -24.07
C SER A 324 31.85 17.85 -25.38
N MET A 325 31.33 16.70 -25.83
CA MET A 325 31.67 16.12 -27.12
C MET A 325 31.29 17.01 -28.28
N ALA A 326 30.04 17.51 -28.32
CA ALA A 326 29.56 18.40 -29.37
C ALA A 326 30.37 19.68 -29.42
N GLY A 327 30.71 20.24 -28.26
CA GLY A 327 31.57 21.45 -28.21
C GLY A 327 33.00 21.17 -28.64
N ALA A 328 33.58 20.04 -28.29
CA ALA A 328 34.92 19.68 -28.70
C ALA A 328 35.10 19.61 -30.24
N PHE A 329 34.10 19.11 -30.97
CA PHE A 329 34.12 19.05 -32.44
C PHE A 329 34.29 20.41 -33.11
N VAL A 330 33.98 21.53 -32.42
CA VAL A 330 34.10 22.87 -33.00
C VAL A 330 35.56 23.31 -33.12
N PHE A 331 36.46 22.88 -32.24
CA PHE A 331 37.82 23.39 -32.14
C PHE A 331 38.91 22.34 -32.10
N LEU A 332 38.59 21.02 -31.93
CA LEU A 332 39.57 19.96 -31.98
C LEU A 332 39.69 19.40 -33.39
N PRO A 333 40.92 19.18 -33.92
CA PRO A 333 41.15 18.55 -35.22
C PRO A 333 41.10 17.00 -35.17
N PHE A 334 40.85 16.41 -33.99
CA PHE A 334 40.80 14.99 -33.75
C PHE A 334 39.61 14.62 -32.82
N LEU A 335 39.26 13.36 -32.72
CA LEU A 335 38.23 12.88 -31.82
C LEU A 335 38.68 13.13 -30.35
N PRO A 336 37.89 13.75 -29.51
CA PRO A 336 38.32 14.08 -28.13
C PRO A 336 38.50 12.84 -27.25
N MET A 337 37.88 11.70 -27.59
CA MET A 337 38.05 10.40 -26.96
C MET A 337 37.77 9.28 -27.99
N LEU A 338 38.51 8.19 -27.90
CA LEU A 338 38.28 7.04 -28.78
C LEU A 338 37.01 6.26 -28.40
N PRO A 339 36.30 5.63 -29.35
CA PRO A 339 35.07 4.89 -29.05
C PRO A 339 35.25 3.82 -27.96
N THR A 340 36.41 3.11 -27.97
CA THR A 340 36.74 2.09 -26.93
C THR A 340 36.92 2.70 -25.55
N GLN A 341 37.48 3.91 -25.49
CA GLN A 341 37.67 4.66 -24.22
C GLN A 341 36.32 5.19 -23.70
N ILE A 342 35.43 5.66 -24.59
CA ILE A 342 34.07 6.09 -24.23
C ILE A 342 33.29 4.91 -23.66
N LEU A 343 33.35 3.73 -24.31
CA LEU A 343 32.69 2.52 -23.82
C LEU A 343 33.22 2.12 -22.43
N LEU A 344 34.54 2.16 -22.27
CA LEU A 344 35.17 1.85 -20.96
C LEU A 344 34.76 2.86 -19.88
N ASN A 345 34.76 4.15 -20.22
CA ASN A 345 34.32 5.21 -19.28
C ASN A 345 32.89 4.99 -18.82
N ASN A 346 31.96 4.77 -19.75
CA ASN A 346 30.56 4.50 -19.43
C ASN A 346 30.42 3.21 -18.61
N PHE A 347 31.11 2.14 -18.97
CA PHE A 347 31.09 0.88 -18.21
C PHE A 347 31.58 1.06 -16.75
N LEU A 348 32.69 1.76 -16.56
CA LEU A 348 33.22 2.05 -15.22
C LEU A 348 32.30 2.95 -14.41
N TYR A 349 31.71 3.95 -15.06
CA TYR A 349 30.73 4.83 -14.47
C TYR A 349 29.48 4.02 -14.02
N ASP A 350 28.91 3.18 -14.88
CA ASP A 350 27.78 2.34 -14.54
C ASP A 350 28.11 1.37 -13.40
N LEU A 351 29.32 0.79 -13.41
CA LEU A 351 29.80 -0.09 -12.35
C LEU A 351 29.84 0.63 -10.99
N SER A 352 30.20 1.91 -10.96
CA SER A 352 30.19 2.73 -9.74
C SER A 352 28.77 2.91 -9.16
N GLN A 353 27.75 2.85 -10.02
CA GLN A 353 26.35 3.10 -9.66
C GLN A 353 25.55 1.83 -9.29
N VAL A 354 26.06 0.63 -9.60
CA VAL A 354 25.38 -0.65 -9.28
C VAL A 354 25.03 -0.77 -7.79
N THR A 355 25.76 -0.09 -6.92
CA THR A 355 25.55 -0.11 -5.48
C THR A 355 24.59 0.97 -4.96
N ILE A 356 24.08 1.88 -5.80
CA ILE A 356 23.11 2.92 -5.41
C ILE A 356 21.89 2.35 -4.68
N PRO A 357 21.28 1.19 -5.08
CA PRO A 357 20.16 0.61 -4.35
C PRO A 357 20.42 0.35 -2.86
N THR A 358 21.68 0.19 -2.47
CA THR A 358 22.08 -0.02 -1.07
C THR A 358 22.35 1.28 -0.31
N ASP A 359 22.25 2.43 -0.97
CA ASP A 359 22.60 3.70 -0.35
C ASP A 359 21.56 4.21 0.64
N ASN A 360 22.03 4.95 1.64
CA ASN A 360 21.18 5.56 2.65
C ASN A 360 20.38 6.73 2.03
N VAL A 361 19.08 6.75 2.32
CA VAL A 361 18.18 7.85 1.92
C VAL A 361 17.95 8.78 3.09
N ASP A 362 17.91 10.08 2.82
CA ASP A 362 17.70 11.11 3.84
C ASP A 362 16.33 10.92 4.53
N ALA A 363 16.29 11.04 5.87
CA ALA A 363 15.08 10.84 6.67
C ALA A 363 13.93 11.77 6.22
N SER A 364 14.23 13.02 5.87
CA SER A 364 13.25 13.97 5.35
C SER A 364 12.56 13.52 4.05
N TYR A 365 13.22 12.67 3.28
CA TYR A 365 12.67 12.09 2.05
C TYR A 365 11.76 10.91 2.34
N ILE A 366 12.05 10.15 3.40
CA ILE A 366 11.30 8.94 3.80
C ILE A 366 9.97 9.31 4.47
N HIS A 367 9.94 10.35 5.31
CA HIS A 367 8.75 10.76 6.07
C HIS A 367 7.62 11.38 5.21
N LYS A 368 7.88 11.73 3.96
CA LYS A 368 6.85 12.30 3.08
C LYS A 368 6.72 11.46 1.80
N PRO A 369 5.50 11.20 1.34
CA PRO A 369 5.30 10.53 0.05
C PRO A 369 5.89 11.37 -1.07
N GLN A 370 6.62 10.72 -1.97
CA GLN A 370 7.26 11.34 -3.12
C GLN A 370 6.58 10.88 -4.42
N ARG A 371 6.60 11.75 -5.43
CA ARG A 371 6.05 11.47 -6.76
C ARG A 371 7.11 11.69 -7.83
N TRP A 372 6.93 11.03 -8.97
CA TRP A 372 7.70 11.32 -10.16
C TRP A 372 7.56 12.81 -10.55
N ASN A 373 8.69 13.49 -10.67
CA ASN A 373 8.74 14.88 -11.07
C ASN A 373 9.68 15.06 -12.26
N ILE A 374 9.13 14.91 -13.46
CA ILE A 374 9.88 15.05 -14.72
C ILE A 374 10.48 16.45 -14.87
N LYS A 375 9.81 17.48 -14.33
CA LYS A 375 10.34 18.86 -14.36
C LYS A 375 11.61 18.98 -13.53
N LEU A 376 11.65 18.33 -12.35
CA LEU A 376 12.84 18.29 -11.51
C LEU A 376 14.00 17.61 -12.24
N ILE A 377 13.76 16.45 -12.86
CA ILE A 377 14.79 15.71 -13.61
C ILE A 377 15.32 16.55 -14.76
N ARG A 378 14.42 17.15 -15.56
CA ARG A 378 14.79 18.04 -16.66
C ARG A 378 15.60 19.24 -16.19
N ASP A 379 15.12 19.94 -15.18
CA ASP A 379 15.81 21.13 -14.67
C ASP A 379 17.18 20.78 -14.09
N PHE A 380 17.27 19.62 -13.39
CA PHE A 380 18.54 19.11 -12.89
C PHE A 380 19.53 18.81 -14.02
N MET A 381 19.07 18.13 -15.08
CA MET A 381 19.88 17.82 -16.27
C MET A 381 20.38 19.11 -16.95
N ILE A 382 19.51 20.09 -17.15
CA ILE A 382 19.86 21.35 -17.86
C ILE A 382 20.82 22.23 -17.04
N PHE A 383 20.70 22.24 -15.71
CA PHE A 383 21.54 23.12 -14.89
C PHE A 383 22.80 22.44 -14.39
N ILE A 384 22.79 21.16 -14.11
CA ILE A 384 23.96 20.44 -13.57
C ILE A 384 24.83 19.88 -14.71
N GLY A 385 24.22 19.36 -15.79
CA GLY A 385 24.97 18.80 -16.92
C GLY A 385 26.01 19.76 -17.51
N PRO A 386 25.65 21.00 -17.92
CA PRO A 386 26.63 21.95 -18.46
C PRO A 386 27.75 22.36 -17.50
N ILE A 387 27.56 22.18 -16.19
CA ILE A 387 28.66 22.45 -15.23
C ILE A 387 29.81 21.49 -15.45
N SER A 388 29.54 20.20 -15.69
CA SER A 388 30.62 19.25 -16.00
C SER A 388 31.37 19.65 -17.26
N SER A 389 30.63 20.11 -18.29
CA SER A 389 31.24 20.54 -19.56
C SER A 389 32.16 21.75 -19.40
N ILE A 390 31.90 22.67 -18.46
CA ILE A 390 32.82 23.76 -18.17
C ILE A 390 34.17 23.22 -17.70
N PHE A 391 34.17 22.17 -16.88
CA PHE A 391 35.43 21.56 -16.39
C PHE A 391 36.07 20.67 -17.47
N ASP A 392 35.30 20.02 -18.33
CA ASP A 392 35.80 19.34 -19.51
C ASP A 392 36.55 20.34 -20.44
N PHE A 393 35.94 21.48 -20.77
CA PHE A 393 36.57 22.50 -21.59
C PHE A 393 37.79 23.13 -20.90
N LEU A 394 37.77 23.31 -19.59
CA LEU A 394 38.94 23.73 -18.81
C LEU A 394 40.07 22.70 -18.96
N THR A 395 39.74 21.41 -18.85
CA THR A 395 40.70 20.31 -19.03
C THR A 395 41.25 20.31 -20.46
N PHE A 396 40.40 20.52 -21.50
CA PHE A 396 40.85 20.64 -22.89
C PHE A 396 41.85 21.78 -23.06
N PHE A 397 41.52 22.94 -22.50
CA PHE A 397 42.42 24.11 -22.55
C PHE A 397 43.77 23.85 -21.86
N VAL A 398 43.76 23.27 -20.67
CA VAL A 398 44.97 22.94 -19.92
C VAL A 398 45.80 21.90 -20.65
N MET A 399 45.18 20.86 -21.19
CA MET A 399 45.89 19.82 -21.99
C MET A 399 46.56 20.41 -23.21
N LEU A 400 45.89 21.28 -23.96
CA LEU A 400 46.41 21.83 -25.21
C LEU A 400 47.42 22.97 -24.96
N ALA A 401 47.04 23.95 -24.10
CA ALA A 401 47.83 25.17 -23.91
C ALA A 401 48.99 25.00 -22.91
N VAL A 402 48.79 24.29 -21.82
CA VAL A 402 49.79 24.11 -20.73
C VAL A 402 50.66 22.90 -20.96
N PHE A 403 50.05 21.74 -21.17
CA PHE A 403 50.76 20.47 -21.37
C PHE A 403 51.20 20.21 -22.80
N GLN A 404 50.74 20.99 -23.78
CA GLN A 404 50.98 20.78 -25.24
C GLN A 404 50.82 19.30 -25.61
N ALA A 405 49.71 18.71 -25.15
CA ALA A 405 49.47 17.29 -25.16
C ALA A 405 49.39 16.75 -26.57
N SER A 406 50.04 15.61 -26.81
CA SER A 406 49.74 14.78 -27.97
C SER A 406 48.31 14.25 -27.90
N GLU A 407 47.75 13.79 -29.02
CA GLU A 407 46.39 13.24 -29.08
C GLU A 407 46.18 12.12 -28.03
N ALA A 408 47.12 11.19 -27.88
CA ALA A 408 47.03 10.11 -26.89
C ALA A 408 47.08 10.62 -25.44
N LEU A 409 47.89 11.63 -25.17
CA LEU A 409 47.95 12.27 -23.86
C LEU A 409 46.66 13.04 -23.53
N PHE A 410 46.10 13.71 -24.52
CA PHE A 410 44.80 14.42 -24.40
C PHE A 410 43.68 13.42 -24.09
N HIS A 411 43.58 12.31 -24.85
CA HIS A 411 42.58 11.27 -24.60
C HIS A 411 42.69 10.70 -23.19
N THR A 412 43.91 10.42 -22.75
CA THR A 412 44.14 9.87 -21.39
C THR A 412 43.75 10.87 -20.32
N GLY A 413 44.14 12.13 -20.49
CA GLY A 413 43.81 13.19 -19.53
C GLY A 413 42.32 13.38 -19.37
N TRP A 414 41.60 13.54 -20.49
CA TRP A 414 40.15 13.74 -20.41
C TRP A 414 39.43 12.49 -19.91
N PHE A 415 39.85 11.27 -20.29
CA PHE A 415 39.27 10.04 -19.76
C PHE A 415 39.36 9.98 -18.24
N VAL A 416 40.53 10.28 -17.66
CA VAL A 416 40.74 10.20 -16.22
C VAL A 416 39.96 11.31 -15.49
N GLU A 417 39.92 12.51 -16.05
CA GLU A 417 39.18 13.65 -15.48
C GLU A 417 37.68 13.38 -15.51
N SER A 418 37.15 13.00 -16.67
CA SER A 418 35.72 12.70 -16.87
C SER A 418 35.27 11.56 -15.93
N LEU A 419 36.04 10.49 -15.81
CA LEU A 419 35.70 9.40 -14.91
C LEU A 419 35.70 9.83 -13.45
N ALA A 420 36.70 10.62 -13.03
CA ALA A 420 36.81 11.09 -11.64
C ALA A 420 35.67 12.05 -11.26
N THR A 421 35.39 13.07 -12.11
CA THR A 421 34.36 14.06 -11.86
C THR A 421 32.96 13.45 -11.85
N GLN A 422 32.63 12.64 -12.88
CA GLN A 422 31.34 11.96 -13.01
C GLN A 422 31.07 11.00 -11.85
N THR A 423 32.09 10.27 -11.37
CA THR A 423 31.93 9.27 -10.32
C THR A 423 31.89 9.93 -8.93
N LEU A 424 32.77 10.89 -8.63
CA LEU A 424 32.82 11.53 -7.31
C LEU A 424 31.63 12.48 -7.04
N VAL A 425 31.02 13.05 -8.07
CA VAL A 425 29.85 13.92 -7.92
C VAL A 425 28.63 13.18 -7.33
N LEU A 426 28.63 11.84 -7.39
CA LEU A 426 27.64 11.01 -6.72
C LEU A 426 27.54 11.33 -5.23
N PHE A 427 28.66 11.54 -4.54
CA PHE A 427 28.66 11.92 -3.12
C PHE A 427 27.96 13.25 -2.84
N VAL A 428 27.92 14.14 -3.80
CA VAL A 428 27.24 15.44 -3.72
C VAL A 428 25.75 15.30 -4.07
N ILE A 429 25.43 14.64 -5.17
CA ILE A 429 24.06 14.57 -5.71
C ILE A 429 23.16 13.63 -4.91
N ARG A 430 23.72 12.60 -4.27
CA ARG A 430 22.96 11.55 -3.54
C ARG A 430 22.08 12.04 -2.39
N THR A 431 22.32 13.23 -1.89
CA THR A 431 21.58 13.84 -0.77
C THR A 431 21.03 15.21 -1.14
N VAL A 432 19.83 15.50 -0.66
CA VAL A 432 19.24 16.85 -0.78
C VAL A 432 19.91 17.83 0.20
N GLY A 433 20.35 17.31 1.33
CA GLY A 433 21.00 18.07 2.39
C GLY A 433 22.50 18.29 2.17
N ASN A 434 23.24 18.46 3.27
CA ASN A 434 24.68 18.62 3.27
C ASN A 434 25.38 17.26 3.06
N PRO A 435 26.18 17.09 1.99
CA PRO A 435 26.89 15.84 1.70
C PRO A 435 27.83 15.37 2.81
N LEU A 436 28.40 16.31 3.58
CA LEU A 436 29.31 15.98 4.69
C LEU A 436 28.58 15.43 5.92
N ARG A 437 27.28 15.66 6.05
CA ARG A 437 26.45 15.14 7.14
C ARG A 437 25.74 13.84 6.77
N SER A 438 25.39 13.66 5.51
CA SER A 438 24.73 12.47 4.99
C SER A 438 25.77 11.39 4.69
N ARG A 439 25.72 10.27 5.42
CA ARG A 439 26.69 9.18 5.27
C ARG A 439 26.27 8.26 4.11
N PRO A 440 27.12 8.07 3.09
CA PRO A 440 26.89 7.08 2.06
C PRO A 440 26.97 5.66 2.63
N SER A 441 26.36 4.69 1.95
CA SER A 441 26.55 3.30 2.31
C SER A 441 28.00 2.83 2.06
N LYS A 442 28.43 1.82 2.80
CA LYS A 442 29.79 1.26 2.61
C LYS A 442 29.99 0.70 1.20
N PRO A 443 29.05 -0.10 0.62
CA PRO A 443 29.19 -0.60 -0.74
C PRO A 443 29.33 0.53 -1.76
N LEU A 444 28.52 1.59 -1.66
CA LEU A 444 28.60 2.74 -2.56
C LEU A 444 29.96 3.45 -2.46
N THR A 445 30.42 3.67 -1.24
CA THR A 445 31.73 4.31 -1.04
C THR A 445 32.86 3.49 -1.65
N ILE A 446 32.85 2.17 -1.44
CA ILE A 446 33.88 1.26 -1.95
C ILE A 446 33.85 1.23 -3.48
N SER A 447 32.67 1.08 -4.13
CA SER A 447 32.56 1.01 -5.58
C SER A 447 33.02 2.30 -6.25
N VAL A 448 32.59 3.46 -5.76
CA VAL A 448 32.97 4.77 -6.27
C VAL A 448 34.48 4.98 -6.17
N ILE A 449 35.06 4.77 -5.00
CA ILE A 449 36.50 4.96 -4.77
C ILE A 449 37.33 3.95 -5.59
N ALA A 450 36.90 2.69 -5.66
CA ALA A 450 37.59 1.66 -6.46
C ALA A 450 37.63 2.02 -7.94
N VAL A 451 36.51 2.51 -8.51
CA VAL A 451 36.45 2.94 -9.91
C VAL A 451 37.36 4.14 -10.18
N VAL A 452 37.38 5.13 -9.29
CA VAL A 452 38.28 6.28 -9.45
C VAL A 452 39.75 5.84 -9.38
N ILE A 453 40.12 5.02 -8.40
CA ILE A 453 41.50 4.49 -8.28
C ILE A 453 41.86 3.69 -9.53
N PHE A 454 40.95 2.83 -10.02
CA PHE A 454 41.19 2.07 -11.27
C PHE A 454 41.44 2.99 -12.44
N GLY A 455 40.63 4.05 -12.63
CA GLY A 455 40.79 5.05 -13.68
C GLY A 455 42.14 5.78 -13.62
N LEU A 456 42.61 6.10 -12.39
CA LEU A 456 43.90 6.74 -12.18
C LEU A 456 45.08 5.80 -12.48
N ILE A 457 44.92 4.50 -12.27
CA ILE A 457 46.01 3.50 -12.42
C ILE A 457 46.06 2.92 -13.82
N ILE A 458 44.96 2.85 -14.56
CA ILE A 458 44.86 2.16 -15.85
C ILE A 458 45.91 2.60 -16.87
N PRO A 459 46.33 3.90 -16.96
CA PRO A 459 47.38 4.32 -17.89
C PRO A 459 48.76 3.72 -17.59
N TYR A 460 48.97 3.13 -16.42
CA TYR A 460 50.20 2.51 -15.97
C TYR A 460 50.16 0.98 -15.99
N THR A 461 49.06 0.39 -16.47
CA THR A 461 48.86 -1.05 -16.53
C THR A 461 49.13 -1.59 -17.96
N PRO A 462 49.27 -2.91 -18.14
CA PRO A 462 49.34 -3.51 -19.46
C PRO A 462 48.13 -3.23 -20.36
N LEU A 463 47.00 -2.84 -19.79
CA LEU A 463 45.77 -2.46 -20.53
C LEU A 463 45.93 -1.10 -21.25
N ALA A 464 46.92 -0.29 -20.88
CA ALA A 464 47.14 1.02 -21.50
C ALA A 464 47.44 0.89 -23.01
N GLY A 465 48.23 -0.12 -23.41
CA GLY A 465 48.60 -0.32 -24.81
C GLY A 465 47.37 -0.55 -25.73
N PRO A 466 46.54 -1.57 -25.50
CA PRO A 466 45.34 -1.83 -26.28
C PRO A 466 44.35 -0.65 -26.28
N LEU A 467 44.25 0.10 -25.16
CA LEU A 467 43.35 1.24 -25.02
C LEU A 467 43.95 2.57 -25.47
N LYS A 468 45.23 2.57 -25.96
CA LYS A 468 46.00 3.73 -26.40
C LYS A 468 46.12 4.84 -25.30
N PHE A 469 46.19 4.44 -24.04
CA PHE A 469 46.50 5.32 -22.95
C PHE A 469 48.01 5.53 -22.78
N VAL A 470 48.39 6.67 -22.29
CA VAL A 470 49.78 7.00 -21.98
C VAL A 470 49.86 7.58 -20.55
N PRO A 471 51.02 7.40 -19.86
CA PRO A 471 51.22 7.96 -18.55
C PRO A 471 51.04 9.50 -18.52
N LEU A 472 50.29 9.99 -17.50
CA LEU A 472 50.05 11.41 -17.31
C LEU A 472 51.20 12.07 -16.52
N PRO A 473 51.52 13.34 -16.80
CA PRO A 473 52.48 14.10 -16.00
C PRO A 473 52.03 14.26 -14.55
N GLY A 474 52.97 14.21 -13.57
CA GLY A 474 52.63 14.35 -12.15
C GLY A 474 51.86 15.66 -11.83
N LEU A 475 52.21 16.76 -12.51
CA LEU A 475 51.54 18.05 -12.35
C LEU A 475 50.06 18.01 -12.79
N TYR A 476 49.69 17.12 -13.74
CA TYR A 476 48.33 16.92 -14.16
C TYR A 476 47.41 16.43 -13.01
N TYR A 477 47.92 15.56 -12.14
CA TYR A 477 47.13 15.07 -10.98
C TYR A 477 46.84 16.16 -9.95
N LEU A 478 47.74 17.16 -9.80
CA LEU A 478 47.46 18.33 -8.97
C LEU A 478 46.33 19.19 -9.58
N PHE A 479 46.40 19.42 -10.90
CA PHE A 479 45.31 20.09 -11.63
C PHE A 479 43.99 19.33 -11.49
N LEU A 480 44.00 18.00 -11.73
CA LEU A 480 42.85 17.15 -11.60
C LEU A 480 42.20 17.23 -10.22
N ALA A 481 42.99 17.15 -9.14
CA ALA A 481 42.48 17.29 -7.77
C ALA A 481 41.82 18.65 -7.53
N GLY A 482 42.46 19.73 -7.99
CA GLY A 482 41.90 21.10 -7.88
C GLY A 482 40.62 21.30 -8.68
N ALA A 483 40.60 20.84 -9.93
CA ALA A 483 39.46 20.92 -10.82
C ALA A 483 38.28 20.12 -10.29
N THR A 484 38.52 18.86 -9.86
CA THR A 484 37.47 18.01 -9.28
C THR A 484 36.91 18.65 -7.99
N LEU A 485 37.71 19.18 -7.10
CA LEU A 485 37.21 19.84 -5.90
C LEU A 485 36.36 21.06 -6.23
N ALA A 486 36.83 21.90 -7.15
CA ALA A 486 36.06 23.08 -7.60
C ALA A 486 34.73 22.68 -8.25
N TYR A 487 34.73 21.63 -9.07
CA TYR A 487 33.53 21.05 -9.68
C TYR A 487 32.52 20.61 -8.61
N LEU A 488 32.96 19.79 -7.64
CA LEU A 488 32.09 19.29 -6.57
C LEU A 488 31.49 20.42 -5.73
N LEU A 489 32.25 21.47 -5.44
CA LEU A 489 31.78 22.65 -4.72
C LEU A 489 30.74 23.44 -5.55
N LEU A 490 30.98 23.63 -6.85
CA LEU A 490 30.07 24.35 -7.72
C LEU A 490 28.74 23.58 -7.88
N VAL A 491 28.80 22.26 -8.08
CA VAL A 491 27.62 21.41 -8.14
C VAL A 491 26.83 21.49 -6.83
N GLU A 492 27.48 21.46 -5.68
CA GLU A 492 26.81 21.57 -4.37
C GLU A 492 26.06 22.92 -4.25
N VAL A 493 26.67 24.02 -4.65
CA VAL A 493 26.04 25.35 -4.59
C VAL A 493 24.81 25.44 -5.52
N VAL A 494 24.93 24.94 -6.76
CA VAL A 494 23.83 24.96 -7.72
C VAL A 494 22.72 23.99 -7.29
N LYS A 495 23.06 22.78 -6.84
CA LYS A 495 22.11 21.82 -6.30
C LYS A 495 21.29 22.42 -5.16
N ARG A 496 21.90 23.05 -4.18
CA ARG A 496 21.18 23.69 -3.06
C ARG A 496 20.19 24.74 -3.52
N ARG A 497 20.56 25.56 -4.52
CA ARG A 497 19.64 26.56 -5.08
C ARG A 497 18.48 25.93 -5.83
N LEU A 498 18.73 24.89 -6.60
CA LEU A 498 17.67 24.15 -7.31
C LEU A 498 16.73 23.45 -6.32
N MET A 499 17.25 22.67 -5.39
CA MET A 499 16.44 21.92 -4.40
C MET A 499 15.66 22.86 -3.49
N GLY A 500 16.24 24.00 -3.07
CA GLY A 500 15.52 25.02 -2.29
C GLY A 500 14.31 25.61 -3.02
N ARG A 501 14.37 25.78 -4.34
CA ARG A 501 13.23 26.22 -5.15
C ARG A 501 12.14 25.16 -5.28
N TRP A 502 12.50 23.89 -5.31
CA TRP A 502 11.56 22.78 -5.47
C TRP A 502 10.90 22.37 -4.15
N LEU A 503 11.66 22.29 -3.05
CA LEU A 503 11.15 21.99 -1.73
C LEU A 503 10.28 23.13 -1.16
N GLY A 504 10.60 24.39 -1.47
CA GLY A 504 9.78 25.54 -1.08
C GLY A 504 8.49 25.72 -1.88
N ARG A 505 8.30 24.99 -2.99
CA ARG A 505 7.05 24.96 -3.77
C ARG A 505 6.12 23.79 -3.41
N SER A 506 6.60 22.87 -2.60
CA SER A 506 5.86 21.67 -2.16
C SER A 506 5.36 21.78 -0.70
N ALA A 507 5.49 22.96 -0.08
CA ALA A 507 4.99 23.30 1.27
C ALA A 507 3.68 24.10 1.16
#